data_e5cdbb0cc665a8b4843c4baf4f47d724
#
_entry.id   e5cdbb0cc665a8b4843c4baf4f47d724
#
_cell.length_a   1.000
_cell.length_b   1.000
_cell.length_c   1.000
_cell.angle_alpha   90.00
_cell.angle_beta   90.00
_cell.angle_gamma   90.00
#
_symmetry.space_group_name_H-M   'P 1'
#
loop_
_entity.id
_entity.type
_entity.pdbx_description
1 polymer ?
#
loop_
_entity_poly.entity_id
_entity_poly.type
_entity_poly.pdbx_seq_one_letter_code
_entity_poly.pdbx_strand_id
1 'polypeptide(L)' 'MALFHGSRLRELRKNKNISIAELSKLSDVSTGLISQIEREMVIPSVVSIWRLAQALDTNIN' A
#
# COMPACT_ATOMS: atom_id res chain seq x y z
N MET A 1 6.48 19.13 2.27
CA MET A 1 6.72 17.82 2.90
C MET A 1 5.79 16.78 2.32
N ALA A 2 6.32 15.68 1.94
CA ALA A 2 5.49 14.61 1.41
C ALA A 2 4.84 13.86 2.56
N LEU A 3 3.55 13.65 2.45
CA LEU A 3 2.80 12.91 3.46
C LEU A 3 2.81 11.42 3.20
N PHE A 4 3.10 11.03 1.98
CA PHE A 4 3.07 9.64 1.60
C PHE A 4 4.04 9.40 0.45
N HIS A 5 4.88 8.40 0.60
CA HIS A 5 5.82 7.99 -0.44
C HIS A 5 5.48 6.58 -0.90
N GLY A 6 5.28 6.43 -2.20
CA GLY A 6 4.95 5.13 -2.76
C GLY A 6 6.05 4.10 -2.53
N SER A 7 7.31 4.54 -2.59
CA SER A 7 8.43 3.64 -2.32
C SER A 7 8.37 3.10 -0.89
N ARG A 8 7.85 3.88 0.04
CA ARG A 8 7.67 3.42 1.42
C ARG A 8 6.64 2.30 1.50
N LEU A 9 5.57 2.43 0.72
CA LEU A 9 4.56 1.38 0.66
C LEU A 9 5.17 0.07 0.19
N ARG A 10 5.98 0.14 -0.86
CA ARG A 10 6.65 -1.05 -1.38
C ARG A 10 7.55 -1.67 -0.34
N GLU A 11 8.30 -0.84 0.38
CA GLU A 11 9.20 -1.30 1.41
C GLU A 11 8.45 -2.03 2.53
N LEU A 12 7.36 -1.43 2.99
CA LEU A 12 6.56 -2.03 4.04
C LEU A 12 5.96 -3.35 3.59
N ARG A 13 5.47 -3.39 2.35
CA ARG A 13 4.90 -4.60 1.80
C ARG A 13 5.97 -5.72 1.74
N LYS A 14 7.15 -5.39 1.25
CA LYS A 14 8.22 -6.37 1.13
C LYS A 14 8.69 -6.86 2.50
N ASN A 15 8.71 -5.97 3.47
CA ASN A 15 9.08 -6.35 4.83
C ASN A 15 8.11 -7.38 5.42
N LYS A 16 6.88 -7.37 4.95
CA LYS A 16 5.89 -8.34 5.40
C LYS A 16 5.86 -9.59 4.51
N ASN A 17 6.70 -9.63 3.50
CA ASN A 17 6.79 -10.77 2.58
C ASN A 17 5.47 -11.07 1.88
N ILE A 18 4.75 -10.04 1.48
CA ILE A 18 3.51 -10.23 0.75
C ILE A 18 3.63 -9.65 -0.65
N SER A 19 2.91 -10.27 -1.57
CA SER A 19 2.88 -9.81 -2.95
C SER A 19 1.88 -8.66 -3.11
N ILE A 20 1.94 -7.99 -4.25
CA ILE A 20 0.94 -6.98 -4.58
C ILE A 20 -0.44 -7.62 -4.59
N ALA A 21 -0.56 -8.84 -5.13
CA ALA A 21 -1.85 -9.52 -5.17
C ALA A 21 -2.39 -9.77 -3.76
N GLU A 22 -1.52 -10.16 -2.84
CA GLU A 22 -1.94 -10.37 -1.46
C GLU A 22 -2.35 -9.07 -0.79
N LEU A 23 -1.57 -8.02 -0.99
CA LEU A 23 -1.92 -6.72 -0.43
C LEU A 23 -3.24 -6.23 -0.99
N SER A 24 -3.49 -6.47 -2.28
CA SER A 24 -4.76 -6.11 -2.91
C SER A 24 -5.93 -6.78 -2.21
N LYS A 25 -5.80 -8.06 -1.91
CA LYS A 25 -6.85 -8.80 -1.22
C LYS A 25 -7.08 -8.25 0.19
N LEU A 26 -6.01 -7.95 0.89
CA LEU A 26 -6.12 -7.48 2.27
C LEU A 26 -6.65 -6.06 2.36
N SER A 27 -6.35 -5.24 1.39
CA SER A 27 -6.68 -3.82 1.43
C SER A 27 -7.92 -3.45 0.62
N ASP A 28 -8.36 -4.35 -0.24
CA ASP A 28 -9.44 -4.06 -1.18
C ASP A 28 -9.08 -2.91 -2.13
N VAL A 29 -7.79 -2.77 -2.41
CA VAL A 29 -7.27 -1.81 -3.39
C VAL A 29 -6.74 -2.62 -4.56
N SER A 30 -7.04 -2.21 -5.78
CA SER A 30 -6.67 -3.00 -6.96
C SER A 30 -5.15 -3.15 -7.09
N THR A 31 -4.73 -4.25 -7.71
CA THR A 31 -3.31 -4.48 -7.95
C THR A 31 -2.70 -3.40 -8.83
N GLY A 32 -3.45 -2.95 -9.82
CA GLY A 32 -2.97 -1.89 -10.71
C GLY A 32 -2.73 -0.60 -9.97
N LEU A 33 -3.65 -0.25 -9.08
CA LEU A 33 -3.50 0.98 -8.30
C LEU A 33 -2.33 0.87 -7.33
N ILE A 34 -2.18 -0.27 -6.67
CA ILE A 34 -1.04 -0.48 -5.76
C ILE A 34 0.27 -0.32 -6.52
N SER A 35 0.37 -0.94 -7.70
CA SER A 35 1.56 -0.84 -8.53
C SER A 35 1.88 0.61 -8.88
N GLN A 36 0.86 1.36 -9.28
CA GLN A 36 1.03 2.76 -9.64
C GLN A 36 1.47 3.60 -8.45
N ILE A 37 0.91 3.32 -7.28
CA ILE A 37 1.27 4.04 -6.07
C ILE A 37 2.73 3.75 -5.72
N GLU A 38 3.13 2.49 -5.76
CA GLU A 38 4.50 2.11 -5.40
C GLU A 38 5.52 2.72 -6.34
N ARG A 39 5.16 2.93 -7.59
CA ARG A 39 6.04 3.57 -8.55
C ARG A 39 5.89 5.09 -8.55
N GLU A 40 5.10 5.61 -7.66
CA GLU A 40 4.87 7.04 -7.49
C GLU A 40 4.33 7.71 -8.75
N MET A 41 3.49 6.98 -9.45
CA MET A 41 2.86 7.47 -10.66
C MET A 41 1.53 8.16 -10.38
N VAL A 42 0.96 7.93 -9.21
CA VAL A 42 -0.31 8.56 -8.82
C VAL A 42 -0.24 8.91 -7.34
N ILE A 43 -1.07 9.86 -6.95
CA ILE A 43 -1.23 10.24 -5.55
C ILE A 43 -2.47 9.52 -5.05
N PRO A 44 -2.35 8.60 -4.07
CA PRO A 44 -3.51 7.86 -3.61
C PRO A 44 -4.48 8.74 -2.83
N SER A 45 -5.74 8.35 -2.84
CA SER A 45 -6.75 9.03 -2.04
C SER A 45 -6.53 8.70 -0.56
N VAL A 46 -7.12 9.51 0.31
CA VAL A 46 -7.05 9.25 1.75
C VAL A 46 -7.63 7.89 2.08
N VAL A 47 -8.72 7.51 1.43
CA VAL A 47 -9.34 6.21 1.66
C VAL A 47 -8.38 5.09 1.26
N SER A 48 -7.72 5.22 0.11
CA SER A 48 -6.76 4.21 -0.33
C SER A 48 -5.59 4.10 0.64
N ILE A 49 -5.07 5.24 1.09
CA ILE A 49 -3.98 5.24 2.06
C ILE A 49 -4.41 4.53 3.32
N TRP A 50 -5.60 4.82 3.82
CA TRP A 50 -6.09 4.21 5.04
C TRP A 50 -6.25 2.70 4.88
N ARG A 51 -6.82 2.26 3.75
CA ARG A 51 -6.99 0.83 3.50
C ARG A 51 -5.66 0.10 3.44
N LEU A 52 -4.68 0.70 2.77
CA LEU A 52 -3.35 0.10 2.67
C LEU A 52 -2.67 0.05 4.02
N ALA A 53 -2.79 1.11 4.79
CA ALA A 53 -2.20 1.16 6.12
C ALA A 53 -2.82 0.10 7.02
N GLN A 54 -4.13 -0.05 6.97
CA GLN A 54 -4.81 -1.07 7.74
C GLN A 54 -4.33 -2.47 7.38
N ALA A 55 -4.20 -2.71 6.08
CA ALA A 55 -3.77 -4.01 5.59
C ALA A 55 -2.36 -4.35 6.06
N LEU A 56 -1.49 -3.36 6.06
CA LEU A 56 -0.09 -3.56 6.45
C LEU A 56 0.09 -3.61 7.97
N ASP A 57 -0.84 -3.04 8.71
CA ASP A 57 -0.75 -2.96 10.16
C ASP A 57 -1.61 -3.97 10.89
N THR A 58 -2.21 -4.89 10.18
CA THR A 58 -3.18 -5.79 10.78
C THR A 58 -2.64 -6.56 11.97
N ASN A 59 -1.33 -6.70 12.06
CA ASN A 59 -0.73 -7.51 13.10
C ASN A 59 -0.01 -6.70 14.15
N ILE A 60 -0.12 -5.42 14.11
CA ILE A 60 0.68 -4.60 14.99
C ILE A 60 0.11 -4.49 16.37
N ASN A 61 -1.08 -4.79 16.54
CA ASN A 61 -1.72 -4.67 17.85
C ASN A 61 -1.35 -5.75 18.81
#